data_6f9a98e23333221e51d9da43c80daa97
#
_entry.id   6f9a98e23333221e51d9da43c80daa97
#
_cell.length_a   1.000
_cell.length_b   1.000
_cell.length_c   1.000
_cell.angle_alpha   90.00
_cell.angle_beta   90.00
_cell.angle_gamma   90.00
#
_symmetry.space_group_name_H-M   'P 1'
#
loop_
_entity.id
_entity.type
_entity.pdbx_description
1 polymer ?
#
loop_
_entity_poly.entity_id
_entity_poly.type
_entity_poly.pdbx_seq_one_letter_code
_entity_poly.pdbx_strand_id
1 'polypeptide(L)'
;MIKTILLGRPILVVFNLTRRCNSTCPMCSIWKTPSKIKDELNLEEIEKIFKDLKSYGMKYVFLQGGEPLLRKDIIQIITLLVELGFNPTLITNGLLLNEKIVNEISKLKCNVTISLDTLDRERYMKIRGVDKLPLILKNIEICSKIKNKKGMWHINSTISKINYDEVLDLFFFAKNNGFNFNCYPYNYSHCYSSSYNEDMSFDRDNSAIIEAFTKLREASKKEGMIFDKIVYDDAIKYLQGKYYKPCDAMKKSILLSEKGEISPCLEFKPSFNLKEISIKQALSKMDYSKVKKCYLQTPCFYGCTRGSGIVIRKIPEIFIFAIKHPKSIAKFIKSYFF
;
A
#
# COMPACT_ATOMS: atom_id res chain seq x y z
N MET A 1 12.08 -15.38 -7.81
CA MET A 1 12.14 -14.03 -7.23
C MET A 1 13.47 -13.34 -7.47
N ILE A 2 14.62 -13.85 -7.02
CA ILE A 2 15.94 -13.23 -7.24
C ILE A 2 16.19 -12.98 -8.72
N LYS A 3 15.98 -13.95 -9.59
CA LYS A 3 16.12 -13.81 -11.06
C LYS A 3 15.25 -12.69 -11.62
N THR A 4 13.99 -12.58 -11.18
CA THR A 4 13.05 -11.52 -11.62
C THR A 4 13.52 -10.12 -11.20
N ILE A 5 14.01 -9.99 -9.96
CA ILE A 5 14.57 -8.75 -9.43
C ILE A 5 15.84 -8.33 -10.19
N LEU A 6 16.74 -9.27 -10.43
CA LEU A 6 17.98 -9.04 -11.18
C LEU A 6 17.70 -8.63 -12.63
N LEU A 7 16.65 -9.16 -13.24
CA LEU A 7 16.19 -8.80 -14.58
C LEU A 7 15.45 -7.45 -14.63
N GLY A 8 15.29 -6.76 -13.49
CA GLY A 8 14.58 -5.48 -13.44
C GLY A 8 13.08 -5.57 -13.74
N ARG A 9 12.48 -6.76 -13.59
CA ARG A 9 11.07 -7.01 -13.90
C ARG A 9 10.17 -6.67 -12.70
N PRO A 10 8.93 -6.21 -12.92
CA PRO A 10 7.98 -5.99 -11.83
C PRO A 10 7.63 -7.31 -11.13
N ILE A 11 7.52 -7.22 -9.80
CA ILE A 11 7.16 -8.33 -8.92
C ILE A 11 5.88 -8.09 -8.15
N LEU A 12 5.38 -6.85 -8.17
CA LEU A 12 4.18 -6.40 -7.46
C LEU A 12 3.12 -5.92 -8.46
N VAL A 13 1.91 -6.40 -8.27
CA VAL A 13 0.70 -5.89 -8.91
C VAL A 13 -0.08 -5.07 -7.90
N VAL A 14 -0.36 -3.82 -8.20
CA VAL A 14 -1.32 -2.99 -7.46
C VAL A 14 -2.66 -3.13 -8.17
N PHE A 15 -3.56 -3.91 -7.61
CA PHE A 15 -4.84 -4.25 -8.23
C PHE A 15 -5.98 -3.44 -7.61
N ASN A 16 -6.52 -2.52 -8.39
CA ASN A 16 -7.75 -1.81 -8.05
C ASN A 16 -8.94 -2.73 -8.35
N LEU A 17 -9.47 -3.40 -7.32
CA LEU A 17 -10.57 -4.36 -7.45
C LEU A 17 -11.90 -3.73 -7.84
N THR A 18 -12.11 -2.48 -7.42
CA THR A 18 -13.32 -1.70 -7.63
C THR A 18 -12.99 -0.21 -7.47
N ARG A 19 -13.79 0.67 -8.04
CA ARG A 19 -13.75 2.11 -7.75
C ARG A 19 -14.86 2.55 -6.78
N ARG A 20 -15.75 1.63 -6.39
CA ARG A 20 -16.77 1.90 -5.36
C ARG A 20 -16.12 2.01 -4.00
N CYS A 21 -16.54 2.99 -3.20
CA CYS A 21 -16.03 3.22 -1.86
C CYS A 21 -17.17 3.69 -0.94
N ASN A 22 -17.10 3.34 0.34
CA ASN A 22 -17.98 3.80 1.40
C ASN A 22 -17.37 4.91 2.26
N SER A 23 -16.27 5.53 1.77
CA SER A 23 -15.64 6.73 2.33
C SER A 23 -15.43 7.76 1.23
N THR A 24 -15.44 9.04 1.60
CA THR A 24 -15.34 10.18 0.68
C THR A 24 -14.10 11.04 0.97
N CYS A 25 -12.96 10.38 1.20
CA CYS A 25 -11.70 11.04 1.57
C CYS A 25 -11.37 12.18 0.61
N PRO A 26 -11.18 13.43 1.07
CA PRO A 26 -10.91 14.59 0.21
C PRO A 26 -9.64 14.42 -0.64
N MET A 27 -8.65 13.68 -0.13
CA MET A 27 -7.38 13.39 -0.81
C MET A 27 -7.47 12.33 -1.91
N CYS A 28 -8.64 11.69 -2.12
CA CYS A 28 -8.79 10.57 -3.03
C CYS A 28 -9.84 10.85 -4.11
N SER A 29 -9.51 10.60 -5.38
CA SER A 29 -10.43 10.76 -6.51
C SER A 29 -11.17 9.49 -6.92
N ILE A 30 -10.78 8.32 -6.40
CA ILE A 30 -11.31 7.02 -6.84
C ILE A 30 -12.83 6.93 -6.63
N TRP A 31 -13.30 7.34 -5.46
CA TRP A 31 -14.72 7.29 -5.12
C TRP A 31 -15.60 8.24 -5.93
N LYS A 32 -15.02 9.29 -6.55
CA LYS A 32 -15.75 10.26 -7.38
C LYS A 32 -16.22 9.67 -8.70
N THR A 33 -15.61 8.57 -9.16
CA THR A 33 -15.96 7.88 -10.39
C THR A 33 -16.12 6.39 -10.12
N PRO A 34 -17.21 5.97 -9.42
CA PRO A 34 -17.40 4.58 -9.03
C PRO A 34 -17.60 3.70 -10.29
N SER A 35 -17.03 2.49 -10.24
CA SER A 35 -17.26 1.47 -11.28
C SER A 35 -18.66 0.90 -11.19
N LYS A 36 -19.21 0.49 -12.33
CA LYS A 36 -20.39 -0.38 -12.37
C LYS A 36 -19.93 -1.81 -12.10
N ILE A 37 -20.68 -2.56 -11.29
CA ILE A 37 -20.31 -3.95 -10.91
C ILE A 37 -20.09 -4.83 -12.15
N LYS A 38 -20.90 -4.67 -13.21
CA LYS A 38 -20.80 -5.43 -14.46
C LYS A 38 -19.51 -5.15 -15.25
N ASP A 39 -18.83 -4.03 -14.98
CA ASP A 39 -17.59 -3.64 -15.67
C ASP A 39 -16.36 -4.10 -14.88
N GLU A 40 -16.53 -4.58 -13.64
CA GLU A 40 -15.45 -5.12 -12.83
C GLU A 40 -15.12 -6.55 -13.26
N LEU A 41 -13.83 -6.90 -13.27
CA LEU A 41 -13.37 -8.25 -13.59
C LEU A 41 -14.09 -9.29 -12.71
N ASN A 42 -14.64 -10.32 -13.33
CA ASN A 42 -15.17 -11.49 -12.64
C ASN A 42 -14.03 -12.45 -12.21
N LEU A 43 -14.36 -13.50 -11.46
CA LEU A 43 -13.36 -14.41 -10.89
C LEU A 43 -12.57 -15.17 -11.98
N GLU A 44 -13.21 -15.56 -13.08
CA GLU A 44 -12.57 -16.26 -14.21
C GLU A 44 -11.59 -15.34 -14.95
N GLU A 45 -11.96 -14.10 -15.19
CA GLU A 45 -11.09 -13.10 -15.80
C GLU A 45 -9.88 -12.80 -14.90
N ILE A 46 -10.10 -12.68 -13.58
CA ILE A 46 -9.03 -12.51 -12.58
C ILE A 46 -8.08 -13.71 -12.65
N GLU A 47 -8.61 -14.94 -12.64
CA GLU A 47 -7.81 -16.16 -12.70
C GLU A 47 -6.92 -16.18 -13.95
N LYS A 48 -7.48 -15.92 -15.12
CA LYS A 48 -6.77 -15.89 -16.41
C LYS A 48 -5.63 -14.86 -16.37
N ILE A 49 -5.94 -13.62 -15.96
CA ILE A 49 -4.95 -12.54 -15.89
C ILE A 49 -3.84 -12.89 -14.87
N PHE A 50 -4.19 -13.39 -13.70
CA PHE A 50 -3.20 -13.69 -12.66
C PHE A 50 -2.35 -14.91 -12.98
N LYS A 51 -2.83 -15.89 -13.74
CA LYS A 51 -2.00 -16.97 -14.32
C LYS A 51 -0.91 -16.40 -15.24
N ASP A 52 -1.25 -15.44 -16.11
CA ASP A 52 -0.27 -14.78 -16.98
C ASP A 52 0.73 -13.94 -16.17
N LEU A 53 0.26 -13.13 -15.21
CA LEU A 53 1.13 -12.37 -14.31
C LEU A 53 2.09 -13.27 -13.53
N LYS A 54 1.62 -14.45 -13.08
CA LYS A 54 2.44 -15.44 -12.37
C LYS A 54 3.52 -16.02 -13.27
N SER A 55 3.18 -16.37 -14.50
CA SER A 55 4.13 -16.91 -15.49
C SER A 55 5.25 -15.92 -15.78
N TYR A 56 4.96 -14.62 -15.76
CA TYR A 56 5.94 -13.55 -15.93
C TYR A 56 6.88 -13.38 -14.72
N GLY A 57 6.50 -13.92 -13.55
CA GLY A 57 7.30 -13.90 -12.32
C GLY A 57 6.81 -12.93 -11.25
N MET A 58 5.61 -12.39 -11.37
CA MET A 58 5.02 -11.56 -10.32
C MET A 58 4.62 -12.42 -9.12
N LYS A 59 4.75 -11.88 -7.91
CA LYS A 59 4.56 -12.63 -6.67
C LYS A 59 3.68 -11.91 -5.65
N TYR A 60 3.67 -10.60 -5.64
CA TYR A 60 2.96 -9.79 -4.65
C TYR A 60 1.76 -9.09 -5.30
N VAL A 61 0.68 -8.98 -4.55
CA VAL A 61 -0.53 -8.27 -5.01
C VAL A 61 -1.03 -7.38 -3.89
N PHE A 62 -1.17 -6.09 -4.17
CA PHE A 62 -1.92 -5.18 -3.31
C PHE A 62 -3.36 -5.11 -3.84
N LEU A 63 -4.29 -5.64 -3.06
CA LEU A 63 -5.72 -5.58 -3.33
C LEU A 63 -6.27 -4.28 -2.75
N GLN A 64 -6.55 -3.33 -3.61
CA GLN A 64 -7.00 -1.99 -3.24
C GLN A 64 -8.06 -1.47 -4.24
N GLY A 65 -8.22 -0.17 -4.32
CA GLY A 65 -9.14 0.51 -5.22
C GLY A 65 -9.94 1.56 -4.47
N GLY A 66 -11.27 1.55 -4.58
CA GLY A 66 -12.14 2.23 -3.62
C GLY A 66 -12.08 1.49 -2.27
N GLU A 67 -13.11 0.68 -1.98
CA GLU A 67 -13.06 -0.24 -0.83
C GLU A 67 -13.22 -1.69 -1.29
N PRO A 68 -12.16 -2.51 -1.21
CA PRO A 68 -12.20 -3.91 -1.66
C PRO A 68 -13.27 -4.75 -1.00
N LEU A 69 -13.58 -4.50 0.29
CA LEU A 69 -14.60 -5.24 1.04
C LEU A 69 -16.04 -4.98 0.56
N LEU A 70 -16.26 -4.04 -0.38
CA LEU A 70 -17.53 -3.90 -1.08
C LEU A 70 -17.76 -4.98 -2.16
N ARG A 71 -16.72 -5.73 -2.53
CA ARG A 71 -16.86 -6.90 -3.41
C ARG A 71 -17.34 -8.09 -2.60
N LYS A 72 -18.47 -8.67 -3.02
CA LYS A 72 -19.06 -9.84 -2.36
C LYS A 72 -18.20 -11.09 -2.49
N ASP A 73 -17.38 -11.17 -3.52
CA ASP A 73 -16.47 -12.27 -3.85
C ASP A 73 -15.03 -12.06 -3.37
N ILE A 74 -14.80 -11.08 -2.49
CA ILE A 74 -13.43 -10.74 -2.02
C ILE A 74 -12.68 -11.93 -1.41
N ILE A 75 -13.36 -12.78 -0.64
CA ILE A 75 -12.75 -13.97 -0.02
C ILE A 75 -12.35 -14.98 -1.09
N GLN A 76 -13.19 -15.21 -2.10
CA GLN A 76 -12.88 -16.09 -3.24
C GLN A 76 -11.67 -15.56 -4.03
N ILE A 77 -11.62 -14.25 -4.27
CA ILE A 77 -10.47 -13.61 -4.95
C ILE A 77 -9.18 -13.81 -4.14
N ILE A 78 -9.19 -13.55 -2.83
CA ILE A 78 -8.01 -13.76 -1.98
C ILE A 78 -7.59 -15.24 -2.00
N THR A 79 -8.54 -16.17 -1.89
CA THR A 79 -8.29 -17.61 -1.93
C THR A 79 -7.64 -18.02 -3.24
N LEU A 80 -8.23 -17.61 -4.36
CA LEU A 80 -7.68 -17.85 -5.71
C LEU A 80 -6.24 -17.35 -5.85
N LEU A 81 -5.95 -16.13 -5.39
CA LEU A 81 -4.60 -15.57 -5.48
C LEU A 81 -3.59 -16.34 -4.63
N VAL A 82 -3.99 -16.78 -3.43
CA VAL A 82 -3.15 -17.62 -2.57
C VAL A 82 -2.88 -18.97 -3.22
N GLU A 83 -3.89 -19.61 -3.81
CA GLU A 83 -3.78 -20.89 -4.53
C GLU A 83 -2.89 -20.77 -5.77
N LEU A 84 -2.96 -19.67 -6.50
CA LEU A 84 -2.02 -19.35 -7.59
C LEU A 84 -0.60 -19.03 -7.09
N GLY A 85 -0.37 -19.04 -5.78
CA GLY A 85 0.94 -18.80 -5.14
C GLY A 85 1.36 -17.34 -5.13
N PHE A 86 0.42 -16.41 -5.12
CA PHE A 86 0.69 -14.99 -4.80
C PHE A 86 0.70 -14.76 -3.29
N ASN A 87 1.29 -13.65 -2.89
CA ASN A 87 1.20 -13.11 -1.52
C ASN A 87 0.32 -11.84 -1.56
N PRO A 88 -0.99 -11.96 -1.38
CA PRO A 88 -1.89 -10.83 -1.39
C PRO A 88 -1.77 -10.00 -0.10
N THR A 89 -1.96 -8.69 -0.25
CA THR A 89 -2.17 -7.74 0.85
C THR A 89 -3.47 -6.99 0.58
N LEU A 90 -4.46 -7.19 1.43
CA LEU A 90 -5.72 -6.46 1.39
C LEU A 90 -5.53 -5.08 2.04
N ILE A 91 -5.79 -4.02 1.29
CA ILE A 91 -5.75 -2.64 1.80
C ILE A 91 -7.19 -2.15 1.91
N THR A 92 -7.64 -1.87 3.11
CA THR A 92 -9.03 -1.52 3.42
C THR A 92 -9.12 -0.29 4.32
N ASN A 93 -10.22 0.46 4.21
CA ASN A 93 -10.57 1.49 5.19
C ASN A 93 -11.09 0.89 6.50
N GLY A 94 -11.30 -0.42 6.57
CA GLY A 94 -11.64 -1.17 7.77
C GLY A 94 -13.10 -1.06 8.23
N LEU A 95 -13.93 -0.25 7.59
CA LEU A 95 -15.32 -0.03 8.04
C LEU A 95 -16.21 -1.28 7.91
N LEU A 96 -15.85 -2.22 7.05
CA LEU A 96 -16.58 -3.47 6.82
C LEU A 96 -15.92 -4.70 7.47
N LEU A 97 -14.85 -4.51 8.23
CA LEU A 97 -14.20 -5.59 8.99
C LEU A 97 -15.07 -5.98 10.21
N ASN A 98 -15.93 -6.96 10.02
CA ASN A 98 -16.70 -7.61 11.09
C ASN A 98 -16.08 -8.98 11.44
N GLU A 99 -16.56 -9.60 12.52
CA GLU A 99 -16.05 -10.89 13.01
C GLU A 99 -16.01 -11.98 11.92
N LYS A 100 -17.06 -12.07 11.09
CA LYS A 100 -17.15 -13.07 10.02
C LYS A 100 -16.01 -12.89 9.01
N ILE A 101 -15.87 -11.68 8.45
CA ILE A 101 -14.86 -11.36 7.44
C ILE A 101 -13.45 -11.50 8.02
N VAL A 102 -13.24 -11.01 9.25
CA VAL A 102 -11.95 -11.10 9.96
C VAL A 102 -11.54 -12.57 10.17
N ASN A 103 -12.47 -13.43 10.61
CA ASN A 103 -12.22 -14.86 10.79
C ASN A 103 -11.90 -15.56 9.46
N GLU A 104 -12.56 -15.23 8.37
CA GLU A 104 -12.29 -15.81 7.05
C GLU A 104 -10.90 -15.40 6.54
N ILE A 105 -10.58 -14.09 6.55
CA ILE A 105 -9.29 -13.59 6.07
C ILE A 105 -8.13 -14.11 6.93
N SER A 106 -8.30 -14.21 8.26
CA SER A 106 -7.24 -14.65 9.16
C SER A 106 -6.74 -16.07 8.87
N LYS A 107 -7.59 -16.91 8.27
CA LYS A 107 -7.26 -18.30 7.86
C LYS A 107 -6.50 -18.37 6.53
N LEU A 108 -6.46 -17.27 5.78
CA LEU A 108 -5.76 -17.18 4.49
C LEU A 108 -4.35 -16.59 4.69
N LYS A 109 -3.41 -16.99 3.83
CA LYS A 109 -2.07 -16.37 3.76
C LYS A 109 -2.19 -15.00 3.05
N CYS A 110 -2.89 -14.07 3.69
CA CYS A 110 -3.16 -12.72 3.21
C CYS A 110 -2.77 -11.70 4.27
N ASN A 111 -1.97 -10.71 3.89
CA ASN A 111 -1.71 -9.57 4.75
C ASN A 111 -2.90 -8.62 4.71
N VAL A 112 -3.13 -7.91 5.80
CA VAL A 112 -4.18 -6.90 5.89
C VAL A 112 -3.57 -5.57 6.31
N THR A 113 -3.91 -4.51 5.59
CA THR A 113 -3.52 -3.14 5.91
C THR A 113 -4.78 -2.32 6.14
N ILE A 114 -4.99 -1.88 7.37
CA ILE A 114 -6.14 -1.08 7.77
C ILE A 114 -5.72 0.39 7.76
N SER A 115 -6.46 1.21 7.07
CA SER A 115 -6.18 2.64 6.96
C SER A 115 -6.74 3.40 8.16
N LEU A 116 -5.87 3.96 9.01
CA LEU A 116 -6.22 4.79 10.15
C LEU A 116 -5.23 5.94 10.28
N ASP A 117 -5.68 7.19 10.11
CA ASP A 117 -4.80 8.36 10.05
C ASP A 117 -4.79 9.17 11.34
N THR A 118 -5.74 8.96 12.24
CA THR A 118 -5.89 9.72 13.48
C THR A 118 -6.74 8.95 14.48
N LEU A 119 -6.57 9.26 15.76
CA LEU A 119 -7.43 8.79 16.86
C LEU A 119 -8.46 9.85 17.30
N ASP A 120 -8.39 11.04 16.69
CA ASP A 120 -9.35 12.12 16.92
C ASP A 120 -10.51 12.08 15.92
N ARG A 121 -11.75 12.19 16.42
CA ARG A 121 -12.98 12.07 15.62
C ARG A 121 -13.15 13.17 14.59
N GLU A 122 -12.84 14.41 14.95
CA GLU A 122 -13.01 15.55 14.04
C GLU A 122 -11.96 15.51 12.93
N ARG A 123 -10.69 15.18 13.26
CA ARG A 123 -9.63 14.98 12.28
C ARG A 123 -9.96 13.79 11.37
N TYR A 124 -10.52 12.70 11.91
CA TYR A 124 -10.94 11.55 11.10
C TYR A 124 -11.99 11.95 10.07
N MET A 125 -13.00 12.74 10.45
CA MET A 125 -14.01 13.26 9.52
C MET A 125 -13.36 14.13 8.43
N LYS A 126 -12.43 15.01 8.78
CA LYS A 126 -11.71 15.86 7.83
C LYS A 126 -10.86 15.04 6.85
N ILE A 127 -10.20 13.97 7.30
CA ILE A 127 -9.28 13.15 6.49
C ILE A 127 -10.04 12.09 5.69
N ARG A 128 -11.05 11.44 6.28
CA ARG A 128 -11.76 10.29 5.67
C ARG A 128 -13.11 10.64 5.04
N GLY A 129 -13.61 11.84 5.28
CA GLY A 129 -14.87 12.34 4.73
C GLY A 129 -16.11 11.67 5.29
N VAL A 130 -15.99 10.91 6.39
CA VAL A 130 -17.09 10.19 7.04
C VAL A 130 -16.88 10.16 8.55
N ASP A 131 -17.97 10.29 9.31
CA ASP A 131 -17.94 10.20 10.79
C ASP A 131 -18.06 8.73 11.23
N LYS A 132 -16.97 7.98 11.15
CA LYS A 132 -16.95 6.53 11.42
C LYS A 132 -15.79 6.08 12.31
N LEU A 133 -15.10 7.00 13.01
CA LEU A 133 -13.98 6.63 13.88
C LEU A 133 -14.38 5.60 14.95
N PRO A 134 -15.51 5.71 15.68
CA PRO A 134 -15.87 4.70 16.67
C PRO A 134 -16.05 3.30 16.07
N LEU A 135 -16.58 3.22 14.83
CA LEU A 135 -16.76 1.96 14.14
C LEU A 135 -15.42 1.33 13.73
N ILE A 136 -14.48 2.11 13.18
CA ILE A 136 -13.17 1.57 12.79
C ILE A 136 -12.38 1.11 14.01
N LEU A 137 -12.41 1.85 15.12
CA LEU A 137 -11.73 1.45 16.35
C LEU A 137 -12.30 0.14 16.91
N LYS A 138 -13.64 -0.02 16.92
CA LYS A 138 -14.31 -1.29 17.28
C LYS A 138 -13.86 -2.43 16.37
N ASN A 139 -13.79 -2.20 15.05
CA ASN A 139 -13.36 -3.23 14.09
C ASN A 139 -11.88 -3.60 14.27
N ILE A 140 -11.01 -2.64 14.59
CA ILE A 140 -9.60 -2.89 14.94
C ILE A 140 -9.51 -3.74 16.21
N GLU A 141 -10.35 -3.48 17.23
CA GLU A 141 -10.42 -4.30 18.43
C GLU A 141 -10.82 -5.76 18.11
N ILE A 142 -11.81 -5.98 17.23
CA ILE A 142 -12.16 -7.33 16.76
C ILE A 142 -10.92 -7.99 16.12
N CYS A 143 -10.24 -7.27 15.24
CA CYS A 143 -9.04 -7.77 14.58
C CYS A 143 -7.91 -8.10 15.57
N SER A 144 -7.73 -7.32 16.63
CA SER A 144 -6.66 -7.52 17.62
C SER A 144 -6.83 -8.83 18.40
N LYS A 145 -8.07 -9.29 18.62
CA LYS A 145 -8.41 -10.50 19.37
C LYS A 145 -8.05 -11.80 18.63
N ILE A 146 -7.82 -11.75 17.32
CA ILE A 146 -7.45 -12.94 16.53
C ILE A 146 -5.97 -13.30 16.76
N LYS A 147 -5.73 -14.44 17.42
CA LYS A 147 -4.38 -14.87 17.82
C LYS A 147 -3.58 -15.54 16.68
N ASN A 148 -4.24 -16.32 15.82
CA ASN A 148 -3.58 -17.19 14.81
C ASN A 148 -3.79 -16.67 13.39
N LYS A 149 -3.36 -15.45 13.12
CA LYS A 149 -3.41 -14.85 11.77
C LYS A 149 -2.32 -15.46 10.89
N LYS A 150 -2.68 -16.00 9.72
CA LYS A 150 -1.70 -16.54 8.76
C LYS A 150 -0.93 -15.47 8.00
N GLY A 151 -1.48 -14.26 7.90
CA GLY A 151 -0.83 -13.08 7.32
C GLY A 151 -0.48 -12.05 8.38
N MET A 152 0.29 -11.05 7.98
CA MET A 152 0.59 -9.89 8.81
C MET A 152 -0.50 -8.85 8.71
N TRP A 153 -0.79 -8.21 9.83
CA TRP A 153 -1.76 -7.15 9.91
C TRP A 153 -1.10 -5.84 10.29
N HIS A 154 -1.44 -4.79 9.53
CA HIS A 154 -0.84 -3.47 9.64
C HIS A 154 -1.91 -2.40 9.85
N ILE A 155 -1.57 -1.36 10.58
CA ILE A 155 -2.21 -0.06 10.50
C ILE A 155 -1.35 0.82 9.60
N ASN A 156 -1.97 1.48 8.63
CA ASN A 156 -1.30 2.39 7.72
C ASN A 156 -1.90 3.79 7.82
N SER A 157 -1.04 4.80 7.95
CA SER A 157 -1.44 6.19 8.08
C SER A 157 -0.82 7.06 6.99
N THR A 158 -1.62 7.95 6.43
CA THR A 158 -1.13 9.05 5.61
C THR A 158 -0.94 10.27 6.51
N ILE A 159 0.30 10.72 6.64
CA ILE A 159 0.65 11.83 7.51
C ILE A 159 0.62 13.13 6.74
N SER A 160 -0.17 14.07 7.21
CA SER A 160 -0.48 15.36 6.60
C SER A 160 -0.37 16.49 7.63
N LYS A 161 -0.62 17.72 7.21
CA LYS A 161 -0.71 18.89 8.10
C LYS A 161 -1.76 18.73 9.20
N ILE A 162 -2.77 17.88 8.98
CA ILE A 162 -3.88 17.70 9.93
C ILE A 162 -3.50 16.80 11.11
N ASN A 163 -2.56 15.83 10.92
CA ASN A 163 -2.34 14.72 11.86
C ASN A 163 -0.86 14.38 12.14
N TYR A 164 0.10 15.20 11.72
CA TYR A 164 1.51 14.90 11.90
C TYR A 164 1.92 14.80 13.38
N ASP A 165 1.25 15.48 14.26
CA ASP A 165 1.48 15.50 15.71
C ASP A 165 1.04 14.19 16.39
N GLU A 166 0.12 13.41 15.79
CA GLU A 166 -0.37 12.13 16.32
C GLU A 166 0.45 10.90 15.86
N VAL A 167 1.53 11.07 15.10
CA VAL A 167 2.22 9.95 14.46
C VAL A 167 2.77 8.92 15.47
N LEU A 168 3.22 9.36 16.63
CA LEU A 168 3.69 8.47 17.71
C LEU A 168 2.52 7.77 18.42
N ASP A 169 1.42 8.47 18.65
CA ASP A 169 0.22 7.88 19.25
C ASP A 169 -0.35 6.78 18.38
N LEU A 170 -0.40 7.00 17.08
CA LEU A 170 -0.79 5.99 16.09
C LEU A 170 0.17 4.78 16.07
N PHE A 171 1.47 5.03 16.15
CA PHE A 171 2.48 3.98 16.23
C PHE A 171 2.28 3.10 17.47
N PHE A 172 2.15 3.71 18.65
CA PHE A 172 1.93 2.97 19.88
C PHE A 172 0.56 2.33 19.93
N PHE A 173 -0.48 2.98 19.42
CA PHE A 173 -1.81 2.38 19.28
C PHE A 173 -1.76 1.11 18.44
N ALA A 174 -1.13 1.14 17.27
CA ALA A 174 -0.97 -0.04 16.41
C ALA A 174 -0.24 -1.17 17.15
N LYS A 175 0.89 -0.85 17.77
CA LYS A 175 1.70 -1.82 18.50
C LYS A 175 0.96 -2.45 19.67
N ASN A 176 0.27 -1.65 20.49
CA ASN A 176 -0.48 -2.12 21.67
C ASN A 176 -1.65 -3.02 21.28
N ASN A 177 -2.17 -2.87 20.05
CA ASN A 177 -3.21 -3.73 19.50
C ASN A 177 -2.67 -4.91 18.65
N GLY A 178 -1.36 -5.15 18.65
CA GLY A 178 -0.73 -6.28 17.95
C GLY A 178 -0.62 -6.12 16.43
N PHE A 179 -0.62 -4.87 15.95
CA PHE A 179 -0.40 -4.55 14.53
C PHE A 179 1.00 -4.02 14.28
N ASN A 180 1.51 -4.25 13.07
CA ASN A 180 2.61 -3.45 12.57
C ASN A 180 2.10 -2.07 12.16
N PHE A 181 2.97 -1.08 12.13
CA PHE A 181 2.61 0.29 11.74
C PHE A 181 3.39 0.73 10.52
N ASN A 182 2.70 1.25 9.53
CA ASN A 182 3.30 1.90 8.37
C ASN A 182 2.75 3.32 8.26
N CYS A 183 3.58 4.27 7.88
CA CYS A 183 3.07 5.56 7.49
C CYS A 183 3.88 6.19 6.36
N TYR A 184 3.22 7.06 5.61
CA TYR A 184 3.80 7.77 4.48
C TYR A 184 3.39 9.23 4.53
N PRO A 185 4.27 10.18 4.12
CA PRO A 185 3.87 11.56 4.01
C PRO A 185 2.76 11.73 2.97
N TYR A 186 1.84 12.64 3.21
CA TYR A 186 0.86 13.05 2.22
C TYR A 186 1.56 13.46 0.94
N ASN A 187 1.06 12.97 -0.18
CA ASN A 187 1.73 13.10 -1.45
C ASN A 187 1.28 14.37 -2.17
N TYR A 188 2.23 15.21 -2.53
CA TYR A 188 1.98 16.46 -3.29
C TYR A 188 1.73 16.24 -4.77
N SER A 189 1.94 15.04 -5.29
CA SER A 189 1.83 14.78 -6.71
C SER A 189 0.37 14.83 -7.18
N HIS A 190 0.20 15.07 -8.46
CA HIS A 190 -1.09 15.22 -9.12
C HIS A 190 -1.80 13.89 -9.44
N CYS A 191 -1.37 12.76 -8.89
CA CYS A 191 -1.99 11.46 -9.10
C CYS A 191 -3.46 11.44 -8.71
N TYR A 192 -3.73 12.09 -7.63
CA TYR A 192 -5.08 12.42 -7.23
C TYR A 192 -5.38 13.89 -7.57
N SER A 193 -4.96 14.35 -8.75
CA SER A 193 -4.98 15.77 -9.12
C SER A 193 -6.34 16.44 -8.97
N SER A 194 -7.41 15.68 -9.18
CA SER A 194 -8.78 16.13 -8.91
C SER A 194 -9.15 16.14 -7.42
N SER A 195 -8.23 15.74 -6.54
CA SER A 195 -8.44 15.57 -5.10
C SER A 195 -7.28 16.12 -4.28
N TYR A 196 -6.41 16.94 -4.87
CA TYR A 196 -5.47 17.71 -4.10
C TYR A 196 -6.24 18.53 -3.05
N ASN A 197 -5.82 18.43 -1.82
CA ASN A 197 -6.43 19.14 -0.70
C ASN A 197 -5.34 19.99 -0.04
N GLU A 198 -5.50 21.30 -0.14
CA GLU A 198 -4.55 22.27 0.38
C GLU A 198 -4.46 22.22 1.91
N ASP A 199 -5.58 21.96 2.58
CA ASP A 199 -5.62 21.83 4.05
C ASP A 199 -4.82 20.64 4.57
N MET A 200 -4.60 19.63 3.74
CA MET A 200 -3.79 18.45 4.08
C MET A 200 -2.33 18.61 3.68
N SER A 201 -2.06 19.50 2.75
CA SER A 201 -0.73 19.73 2.21
C SER A 201 0.13 20.48 3.23
N PHE A 202 1.39 20.07 3.32
CA PHE A 202 2.38 20.91 3.96
C PHE A 202 2.77 22.00 2.96
N ASP A 203 2.75 23.24 3.41
CA ASP A 203 3.23 24.39 2.66
C ASP A 203 4.74 24.24 2.37
N ARG A 204 5.44 25.35 2.16
CA ARG A 204 6.90 25.34 1.90
C ARG A 204 7.73 24.88 3.11
N ASP A 205 7.20 24.97 4.32
CA ASP A 205 7.86 24.51 5.54
C ASP A 205 7.41 23.11 5.93
N ASN A 206 8.31 22.15 5.74
CA ASN A 206 8.12 20.75 6.12
C ASN A 206 8.76 20.41 7.50
N SER A 207 9.21 21.40 8.26
CA SER A 207 9.99 21.17 9.50
C SER A 207 9.24 20.30 10.52
N ALA A 208 7.97 20.60 10.77
CA ALA A 208 7.15 19.88 11.75
C ALA A 208 6.94 18.40 11.37
N ILE A 209 6.64 18.11 10.09
CA ILE A 209 6.49 16.72 9.65
C ILE A 209 7.84 15.98 9.62
N ILE A 210 8.94 16.65 9.25
CA ILE A 210 10.28 16.07 9.31
C ILE A 210 10.63 15.69 10.76
N GLU A 211 10.29 16.53 11.72
CA GLU A 211 10.47 16.24 13.14
C GLU A 211 9.63 15.04 13.57
N ALA A 212 8.35 14.98 13.19
CA ALA A 212 7.47 13.86 13.46
C ALA A 212 8.02 12.53 12.92
N PHE A 213 8.44 12.49 11.64
CA PHE A 213 9.09 11.31 11.06
C PHE A 213 10.45 10.98 11.71
N THR A 214 11.19 11.97 12.21
CA THR A 214 12.44 11.76 12.93
C THR A 214 12.18 11.07 14.27
N LYS A 215 11.21 11.55 15.04
CA LYS A 215 10.78 10.92 16.30
C LYS A 215 10.30 9.48 16.07
N LEU A 216 9.49 9.27 15.04
CA LEU A 216 9.00 7.94 14.67
C LEU A 216 10.14 7.00 14.26
N ARG A 217 11.11 7.46 13.49
CA ARG A 217 12.31 6.70 13.11
C ARG A 217 13.09 6.24 14.35
N GLU A 218 13.27 7.10 15.34
CA GLU A 218 13.97 6.73 16.58
C GLU A 218 13.15 5.76 17.44
N ALA A 219 11.83 5.94 17.51
CA ALA A 219 10.94 4.98 18.17
C ALA A 219 11.01 3.60 17.49
N SER A 220 10.91 3.53 16.17
CA SER A 220 11.02 2.29 15.39
C SER A 220 12.38 1.60 15.58
N LYS A 221 13.46 2.37 15.66
CA LYS A 221 14.81 1.84 15.93
C LYS A 221 14.90 1.21 17.33
N LYS A 222 14.37 1.86 18.37
CA LYS A 222 14.32 1.33 19.73
C LYS A 222 13.55 0.02 19.81
N GLU A 223 12.51 -0.12 19.00
CA GLU A 223 11.69 -1.34 18.90
C GLU A 223 12.27 -2.42 17.97
N GLY A 224 13.46 -2.20 17.41
CA GLY A 224 14.12 -3.14 16.50
C GLY A 224 13.47 -3.25 15.12
N MET A 225 12.67 -2.25 14.70
CA MET A 225 11.95 -2.22 13.43
C MET A 225 12.79 -1.55 12.32
N ILE A 226 13.78 -2.28 11.79
CA ILE A 226 14.75 -1.71 10.82
C ILE A 226 14.11 -1.26 9.52
N PHE A 227 13.05 -1.96 9.07
CA PHE A 227 12.40 -1.64 7.80
C PHE A 227 11.69 -0.31 7.85
N ASP A 228 10.95 -0.10 8.92
CA ASP A 228 10.26 1.14 9.16
C ASP A 228 11.27 2.28 9.22
N LYS A 229 12.41 2.07 9.94
CA LYS A 229 13.51 3.04 9.95
C LYS A 229 13.99 3.40 8.54
N ILE A 230 14.20 2.41 7.67
CA ILE A 230 14.68 2.64 6.30
C ILE A 230 13.67 3.44 5.46
N VAL A 231 12.37 3.14 5.62
CA VAL A 231 11.30 3.86 4.93
C VAL A 231 11.19 5.29 5.45
N TYR A 232 11.31 5.49 6.75
CA TYR A 232 11.25 6.83 7.35
C TYR A 232 12.48 7.67 7.03
N ASP A 233 13.67 7.08 6.95
CA ASP A 233 14.87 7.77 6.44
C ASP A 233 14.66 8.29 5.00
N ASP A 234 14.01 7.52 4.15
CA ASP A 234 13.71 7.93 2.76
C ASP A 234 12.58 8.99 2.71
N ALA A 235 11.58 8.88 3.60
CA ALA A 235 10.51 9.86 3.75
C ALA A 235 11.07 11.23 4.21
N ILE A 236 11.96 11.23 5.19
CA ILE A 236 12.63 12.46 5.67
C ILE A 236 13.42 13.12 4.53
N LYS A 237 14.17 12.35 3.75
CA LYS A 237 14.90 12.88 2.59
C LYS A 237 13.96 13.44 1.53
N TYR A 238 12.85 12.76 1.29
CA TYR A 238 11.81 13.25 0.38
C TYR A 238 11.27 14.61 0.85
N LEU A 239 10.89 14.74 2.12
CA LEU A 239 10.37 15.97 2.71
C LEU A 239 11.41 17.11 2.72
N GLN A 240 12.70 16.78 2.76
CA GLN A 240 13.82 17.74 2.63
C GLN A 240 14.09 18.15 1.17
N GLY A 241 13.32 17.68 0.20
CA GLY A 241 13.57 17.94 -1.22
C GLY A 241 14.77 17.18 -1.80
N LYS A 242 15.32 16.20 -1.08
CA LYS A 242 16.47 15.41 -1.52
C LYS A 242 16.04 14.20 -2.34
N TYR A 243 15.58 14.45 -3.56
CA TYR A 243 15.12 13.41 -4.49
C TYR A 243 16.33 12.84 -5.24
N TYR A 244 16.71 11.61 -4.93
CA TYR A 244 17.94 11.06 -5.48
C TYR A 244 17.75 9.75 -6.25
N LYS A 245 16.55 9.24 -6.36
CA LYS A 245 16.31 7.96 -7.06
C LYS A 245 15.06 7.99 -7.91
N PRO A 246 15.11 7.40 -9.11
CA PRO A 246 13.98 7.35 -10.02
C PRO A 246 12.85 6.49 -9.45
N CYS A 247 11.65 6.71 -9.96
CA CYS A 247 10.47 5.93 -9.66
C CYS A 247 10.66 4.46 -10.04
N ASP A 248 10.13 3.55 -9.23
CA ASP A 248 10.18 2.11 -9.42
C ASP A 248 8.94 1.55 -10.18
N ALA A 249 7.99 2.41 -10.58
CA ALA A 249 6.86 2.01 -11.42
C ALA A 249 7.36 1.34 -12.71
N MET A 250 6.67 0.32 -13.20
CA MET A 250 7.05 -0.60 -14.28
C MET A 250 8.27 -1.49 -13.99
N LYS A 251 9.21 -1.07 -13.14
CA LYS A 251 10.39 -1.87 -12.79
C LYS A 251 10.16 -2.78 -11.61
N LYS A 252 9.33 -2.38 -10.67
CA LYS A 252 9.04 -3.14 -9.45
C LYS A 252 7.55 -3.39 -9.26
N SER A 253 6.71 -2.48 -9.76
CA SER A 253 5.26 -2.57 -9.67
C SER A 253 4.58 -2.12 -10.95
N ILE A 254 3.38 -2.62 -11.17
CA ILE A 254 2.40 -2.16 -12.16
C ILE A 254 1.05 -1.96 -11.48
N LEU A 255 0.21 -1.11 -12.07
CA LEU A 255 -1.19 -0.98 -11.68
C LEU A 255 -2.06 -1.81 -12.63
N LEU A 256 -3.02 -2.55 -12.06
CA LEU A 256 -4.10 -3.23 -12.76
C LEU A 256 -5.43 -2.61 -12.32
N SER A 257 -6.24 -2.17 -13.27
CA SER A 257 -7.56 -1.61 -12.99
C SER A 257 -8.61 -2.69 -12.78
N GLU A 258 -9.77 -2.29 -12.26
CA GLU A 258 -10.96 -3.14 -12.11
C GLU A 258 -11.50 -3.70 -13.43
N LYS A 259 -11.06 -3.15 -14.57
CA LYS A 259 -11.46 -3.57 -15.93
C LYS A 259 -10.41 -4.44 -16.64
N GLY A 260 -9.29 -4.72 -15.97
CA GLY A 260 -8.18 -5.49 -16.58
C GLY A 260 -7.15 -4.63 -17.31
N GLU A 261 -7.26 -3.33 -17.23
CA GLU A 261 -6.34 -2.41 -17.88
C GLU A 261 -5.09 -2.18 -17.03
N ILE A 262 -3.92 -2.03 -17.64
CA ILE A 262 -2.68 -1.76 -16.94
C ILE A 262 -2.11 -0.38 -17.23
N SER A 263 -1.46 0.17 -16.22
CA SER A 263 -0.67 1.39 -16.29
C SER A 263 0.59 1.28 -15.42
N PRO A 264 1.58 2.18 -15.59
CA PRO A 264 2.74 2.24 -14.70
C PRO A 264 2.37 2.46 -13.23
N CYS A 265 1.45 3.37 -12.97
CA CYS A 265 0.89 3.70 -11.65
C CYS A 265 -0.40 4.53 -11.82
N LEU A 266 -0.95 5.04 -10.71
CA LEU A 266 -2.16 5.87 -10.71
C LEU A 266 -2.03 7.22 -11.48
N GLU A 267 -0.81 7.70 -11.75
CA GLU A 267 -0.54 8.94 -12.51
C GLU A 267 -0.75 8.80 -14.01
N PHE A 268 -0.82 7.57 -14.49
CA PHE A 268 -0.87 7.29 -15.91
C PHE A 268 -2.23 6.72 -16.29
N LYS A 269 -2.75 7.20 -17.43
CA LYS A 269 -3.91 6.56 -18.07
C LYS A 269 -3.54 5.11 -18.42
N PRO A 270 -4.48 4.16 -18.31
CA PRO A 270 -4.29 2.79 -18.77
C PRO A 270 -3.86 2.75 -20.23
N SER A 271 -2.97 1.82 -20.55
CA SER A 271 -2.38 1.70 -21.90
C SER A 271 -2.80 0.43 -22.63
N PHE A 272 -3.02 -0.66 -21.91
CA PHE A 272 -3.34 -1.98 -22.46
C PHE A 272 -4.30 -2.74 -21.55
N ASN A 273 -5.12 -3.64 -22.15
CA ASN A 273 -6.02 -4.51 -21.39
C ASN A 273 -5.48 -5.96 -21.40
N LEU A 274 -5.27 -6.55 -20.23
CA LEU A 274 -4.76 -7.91 -20.07
C LEU A 274 -5.80 -9.00 -20.40
N LYS A 275 -7.03 -8.63 -20.70
CA LYS A 275 -7.98 -9.56 -21.31
C LYS A 275 -7.64 -9.86 -22.78
N GLU A 276 -6.95 -8.94 -23.44
CA GLU A 276 -6.66 -8.96 -24.88
C GLU A 276 -5.22 -9.39 -25.19
N ILE A 277 -4.25 -8.93 -24.37
CA ILE A 277 -2.82 -9.22 -24.59
C ILE A 277 -2.15 -9.70 -23.32
N SER A 278 -1.05 -10.45 -23.48
CA SER A 278 -0.25 -10.91 -22.32
C SER A 278 0.53 -9.77 -21.66
N ILE A 279 0.83 -9.96 -20.36
CA ILE A 279 1.67 -8.99 -19.61
C ILE A 279 3.03 -8.75 -20.27
N LYS A 280 3.64 -9.78 -20.87
CA LYS A 280 4.90 -9.67 -21.58
C LYS A 280 4.79 -8.74 -22.77
N GLN A 281 3.75 -8.89 -23.59
CA GLN A 281 3.48 -8.03 -24.76
C GLN A 281 3.17 -6.59 -24.31
N ALA A 282 2.36 -6.42 -23.26
CA ALA A 282 1.99 -5.11 -22.76
C ALA A 282 3.23 -4.35 -22.27
N LEU A 283 4.06 -4.96 -21.41
CA LEU A 283 5.28 -4.33 -20.89
C LEU A 283 6.32 -4.01 -21.96
N SER A 284 6.43 -4.82 -23.02
CA SER A 284 7.35 -4.53 -24.13
C SER A 284 6.95 -3.31 -24.96
N LYS A 285 5.66 -2.95 -24.93
CA LYS A 285 5.10 -1.78 -25.65
C LYS A 285 5.00 -0.52 -24.79
N MET A 286 5.15 -0.65 -23.46
CA MET A 286 5.07 0.50 -22.55
C MET A 286 6.37 1.30 -22.54
N ASP A 287 6.24 2.63 -22.58
CA ASP A 287 7.40 3.53 -22.61
C ASP A 287 7.81 3.97 -21.20
N TYR A 288 8.91 3.41 -20.72
CA TYR A 288 9.50 3.76 -19.43
C TYR A 288 10.04 5.21 -19.37
N SER A 289 10.36 5.85 -20.51
CA SER A 289 10.87 7.22 -20.52
C SER A 289 9.86 8.21 -19.93
N LYS A 290 8.57 7.97 -20.15
CA LYS A 290 7.47 8.75 -19.59
C LYS A 290 7.44 8.68 -18.06
N VAL A 291 7.69 7.52 -17.48
CA VAL A 291 7.77 7.32 -16.01
C VAL A 291 8.95 8.10 -15.44
N LYS A 292 10.11 8.04 -16.09
CA LYS A 292 11.30 8.79 -15.69
C LYS A 292 11.05 10.30 -15.76
N LYS A 293 10.44 10.78 -16.85
CA LYS A 293 10.09 12.19 -17.03
C LYS A 293 9.10 12.68 -15.96
N CYS A 294 8.05 11.92 -15.69
CA CYS A 294 7.07 12.21 -14.64
C CYS A 294 7.76 12.42 -13.28
N TYR A 295 8.61 11.48 -12.87
CA TYR A 295 9.30 11.55 -11.59
C TYR A 295 10.23 12.78 -11.45
N LEU A 296 10.90 13.16 -12.54
CA LEU A 296 11.80 14.34 -12.53
C LEU A 296 11.03 15.65 -12.45
N GLN A 297 9.81 15.69 -12.98
CA GLN A 297 8.96 16.89 -12.95
C GLN A 297 8.14 16.99 -11.66
N THR A 298 7.64 15.87 -11.16
CA THR A 298 6.72 15.83 -10.03
C THR A 298 7.06 14.63 -9.12
N PRO A 299 8.09 14.75 -8.28
CA PRO A 299 8.49 13.67 -7.39
C PRO A 299 7.36 13.34 -6.42
N CYS A 300 7.09 12.04 -6.24
CA CYS A 300 6.05 11.53 -5.36
C CYS A 300 6.57 10.46 -4.41
N PHE A 301 5.83 10.21 -3.34
CA PHE A 301 6.17 9.21 -2.32
C PHE A 301 5.04 8.18 -2.14
N TYR A 302 4.70 7.45 -3.20
CA TYR A 302 3.71 6.38 -3.10
C TYR A 302 4.29 5.12 -2.47
N GLY A 303 3.70 4.66 -1.37
CA GLY A 303 4.11 3.45 -0.68
C GLY A 303 4.12 2.21 -1.58
N CYS A 304 3.15 2.06 -2.46
CA CYS A 304 3.05 0.93 -3.38
C CYS A 304 4.18 0.88 -4.43
N THR A 305 4.62 2.02 -4.94
CA THR A 305 5.68 2.07 -5.96
C THR A 305 7.06 2.29 -5.34
N ARG A 306 7.17 3.17 -4.33
CA ARG A 306 8.45 3.56 -3.74
C ARG A 306 8.87 2.63 -2.60
N GLY A 307 7.94 2.22 -1.73
CA GLY A 307 8.24 1.38 -0.56
C GLY A 307 8.90 0.05 -0.93
N SER A 308 8.34 -0.67 -1.91
CA SER A 308 8.93 -1.92 -2.40
C SER A 308 10.34 -1.72 -2.99
N GLY A 309 10.55 -0.64 -3.71
CA GLY A 309 11.86 -0.29 -4.29
C GLY A 309 12.89 0.11 -3.23
N ILE A 310 12.49 0.83 -2.17
CA ILE A 310 13.36 1.18 -1.05
C ILE A 310 13.91 -0.07 -0.39
N VAL A 311 13.03 -1.01 -0.03
CA VAL A 311 13.41 -2.27 0.63
C VAL A 311 14.41 -3.06 -0.23
N ILE A 312 14.13 -3.22 -1.54
CA ILE A 312 15.01 -3.97 -2.44
C ILE A 312 16.39 -3.31 -2.54
N ARG A 313 16.46 -1.98 -2.62
CA ARG A 313 17.74 -1.25 -2.70
C ARG A 313 18.56 -1.33 -1.42
N LYS A 314 17.91 -1.55 -0.28
CA LYS A 314 18.52 -1.60 1.04
C LYS A 314 18.80 -3.02 1.56
N ILE A 315 18.64 -4.04 0.71
CA ILE A 315 18.97 -5.45 1.06
C ILE A 315 20.34 -5.60 1.70
N PRO A 316 21.44 -4.97 1.21
CA PRO A 316 22.75 -5.08 1.86
C PRO A 316 22.76 -4.52 3.29
N GLU A 317 22.14 -3.36 3.52
CA GLU A 317 22.04 -2.75 4.86
C GLU A 317 21.19 -3.60 5.80
N ILE A 318 20.11 -4.18 5.28
CA ILE A 318 19.25 -5.12 5.96
C ILE A 318 20.03 -6.36 6.38
N PHE A 319 20.86 -6.89 5.49
CA PHE A 319 21.68 -8.07 5.76
C PHE A 319 22.74 -7.82 6.85
N ILE A 320 23.39 -6.66 6.81
CA ILE A 320 24.35 -6.26 7.86
C ILE A 320 23.66 -6.10 9.21
N PHE A 321 22.46 -5.52 9.22
CA PHE A 321 21.67 -5.42 10.45
C PHE A 321 21.23 -6.81 10.93
N ALA A 322 20.96 -7.71 10.02
CA ALA A 322 20.61 -9.09 10.26
C ALA A 322 21.61 -9.81 11.14
N ILE A 323 22.85 -9.71 10.75
CA ILE A 323 23.96 -10.34 11.47
C ILE A 323 24.04 -9.81 12.90
N LYS A 324 23.77 -8.52 13.10
CA LYS A 324 23.81 -7.87 14.42
C LYS A 324 22.58 -8.12 15.29
N HIS A 325 21.43 -8.47 14.68
CA HIS A 325 20.14 -8.63 15.37
C HIS A 325 19.35 -9.87 14.88
N PRO A 326 19.85 -11.10 15.12
CA PRO A 326 19.30 -12.32 14.51
C PRO A 326 17.82 -12.60 14.88
N LYS A 327 17.38 -12.25 16.10
CA LYS A 327 15.98 -12.40 16.52
C LYS A 327 15.01 -11.48 15.75
N SER A 328 15.42 -10.27 15.44
CA SER A 328 14.62 -9.30 14.67
C SER A 328 14.46 -9.73 13.21
N ILE A 329 15.47 -10.43 12.68
CA ILE A 329 15.44 -10.96 11.31
C ILE A 329 14.59 -12.19 11.15
N ALA A 330 14.63 -13.12 12.09
CA ALA A 330 13.74 -14.26 12.03
C ALA A 330 12.27 -13.79 11.95
N LYS A 331 11.92 -12.78 12.72
CA LYS A 331 10.58 -12.13 12.65
C LYS A 331 10.35 -11.46 11.30
N PHE A 332 11.36 -10.77 10.75
CA PHE A 332 11.27 -10.11 9.45
C PHE A 332 11.17 -11.09 8.27
N ILE A 333 12.08 -12.07 8.18
CA ILE A 333 12.06 -13.08 7.11
C ILE A 333 10.72 -13.81 7.11
N LYS A 334 10.21 -14.17 8.30
CA LYS A 334 8.90 -14.77 8.46
C LYS A 334 7.77 -13.86 8.00
N SER A 335 7.92 -12.55 8.17
CA SER A 335 6.88 -11.57 7.86
C SER A 335 6.85 -11.11 6.39
N TYR A 336 7.99 -11.06 5.70
CA TYR A 336 8.06 -10.52 4.33
C TYR A 336 8.36 -11.55 3.25
N PHE A 337 8.84 -12.75 3.61
CA PHE A 337 9.24 -13.77 2.64
C PHE A 337 8.52 -15.12 2.77
N PHE A 338 7.90 -15.40 3.90
CA PHE A 338 7.11 -16.60 4.16
C PHE A 338 5.72 -16.30 4.67
#